data_a1678ac5224817ef25fc3cedf36e6dbb
#
_entry.id   a1678ac5224817ef25fc3cedf36e6dbb
#
_cell.length_a   1.000
_cell.length_b   1.000
_cell.length_c   1.000
_cell.angle_alpha   90.00
_cell.angle_beta   90.00
_cell.angle_gamma   90.00
#
_symmetry.space_group_name_H-M   'P 1'
#
loop_
_entity.id
_entity.type
_entity.pdbx_description
1 polymer ?
#
loop_
_entity_poly.entity_id
_entity_poly.type
_entity_poly.pdbx_seq_one_letter_code
_entity_poly.pdbx_strand_id
1 'polypeptide(L)'
;MDRDVIVVGGGFAGLRAASELAAAGRAVVLLEARERLGGRTWTVTMPMTEERVELGGGFLTPDQHRVLAALERHGMGVRPFAARAPGVEQRWTWRVVDELRAGAPVPADVLPEFDRVAALLAADATDDDALILTLTEWCARHQVAPAVADMLRAAWAISAGAGPDAAAMVDLISSAEDHGGLAGMASALSLVPVPGFGDLAEAMGRELPDVRLGAVVTVVDTTVTGAVEVTLADGRAWAARAVVLAVPVNVLPSLAFVPERPASVTRFAGASTGASIKLVVQARGVEPGATAGGRGAGLDLLVADRRLADGTTMLVGFGPRADLPADVTDDVVARAVGALMPSAEVVRWAWHDWTTDPFTLGTWAATRPGDRDALRPPAPRPEHGVVVAGSDVAPEAAGWVEGALASGEQAARKILAPHHAAPVGG
;
A
#
# COMPACT_ATOMS: atom_id res chain seq x y z
N MET A 1 26.08 -21.54 14.64
CA MET A 1 24.95 -20.72 14.15
C MET A 1 23.72 -21.60 14.15
N ASP A 2 22.72 -21.29 14.95
CA ASP A 2 21.50 -22.11 15.07
C ASP A 2 20.42 -21.70 14.06
N ARG A 3 20.70 -20.71 13.21
CA ARG A 3 19.78 -20.17 12.22
C ARG A 3 20.43 -20.07 10.84
N ASP A 4 19.67 -20.43 9.81
CA ASP A 4 20.10 -20.22 8.43
C ASP A 4 19.73 -18.83 7.94
N VAL A 5 18.51 -18.34 8.26
CA VAL A 5 18.00 -17.05 7.80
C VAL A 5 17.25 -16.31 8.90
N ILE A 6 17.50 -15.01 9.01
CA ILE A 6 16.68 -14.07 9.76
C ILE A 6 15.81 -13.27 8.77
N VAL A 7 14.51 -13.19 9.05
CA VAL A 7 13.58 -12.31 8.32
C VAL A 7 13.20 -11.15 9.24
N VAL A 8 13.48 -9.93 8.82
CA VAL A 8 13.18 -8.71 9.57
C VAL A 8 11.95 -8.04 8.96
N GLY A 9 10.85 -8.02 9.73
CA GLY A 9 9.55 -7.49 9.34
C GLY A 9 8.51 -8.58 9.09
N GLY A 10 7.41 -8.53 9.84
CA GLY A 10 6.29 -9.47 9.80
C GLY A 10 5.13 -9.01 8.90
N GLY A 11 5.41 -8.20 7.86
CA GLY A 11 4.47 -7.93 6.77
C GLY A 11 4.35 -9.12 5.81
N PHE A 12 3.46 -9.05 4.83
CA PHE A 12 3.21 -10.17 3.90
C PHE A 12 4.45 -10.63 3.12
N ALA A 13 5.37 -9.72 2.79
CA ALA A 13 6.64 -10.09 2.16
C ALA A 13 7.52 -10.94 3.08
N GLY A 14 7.67 -10.53 4.33
CA GLY A 14 8.45 -11.30 5.31
C GLY A 14 7.80 -12.61 5.68
N LEU A 15 6.48 -12.63 5.89
CA LEU A 15 5.71 -13.86 6.14
C LEU A 15 5.89 -14.87 4.99
N ARG A 16 5.79 -14.40 3.74
CA ARG A 16 5.96 -15.28 2.57
C ARG A 16 7.39 -15.75 2.44
N ALA A 17 8.39 -14.88 2.59
CA ALA A 17 9.79 -15.27 2.54
C ALA A 17 10.12 -16.32 3.61
N ALA A 18 9.66 -16.11 4.85
CA ALA A 18 9.87 -17.06 5.95
C ALA A 18 9.20 -18.41 5.68
N SER A 19 7.96 -18.41 5.14
CA SER A 19 7.24 -19.64 4.79
C SER A 19 7.97 -20.44 3.70
N GLU A 20 8.43 -19.79 2.62
CA GLU A 20 9.17 -20.45 1.54
C GLU A 20 10.50 -21.03 2.01
N LEU A 21 11.23 -20.28 2.84
CA LEU A 21 12.52 -20.72 3.39
C LEU A 21 12.32 -21.89 4.36
N ALA A 22 11.33 -21.82 5.25
CA ALA A 22 11.00 -22.92 6.17
C ALA A 22 10.56 -24.19 5.42
N ALA A 23 9.72 -24.04 4.38
CA ALA A 23 9.31 -25.14 3.52
C ALA A 23 10.50 -25.81 2.79
N ALA A 24 11.55 -25.03 2.49
CA ALA A 24 12.82 -25.55 1.94
C ALA A 24 13.76 -26.12 3.00
N GLY A 25 13.30 -26.31 4.24
CA GLY A 25 14.05 -26.93 5.34
C GLY A 25 15.10 -26.02 5.99
N ARG A 26 15.00 -24.69 5.82
CA ARG A 26 15.89 -23.74 6.45
C ARG A 26 15.45 -23.43 7.89
N ALA A 27 16.40 -23.26 8.80
CA ALA A 27 16.16 -22.76 10.15
C ALA A 27 15.93 -21.26 10.08
N VAL A 28 14.65 -20.82 10.15
CA VAL A 28 14.22 -19.44 9.98
C VAL A 28 13.70 -18.86 11.29
N VAL A 29 14.03 -17.60 11.57
CA VAL A 29 13.38 -16.78 12.58
C VAL A 29 12.82 -15.52 11.90
N LEU A 30 11.58 -15.14 12.23
CA LEU A 30 10.96 -13.88 11.82
C LEU A 30 10.95 -12.93 13.02
N LEU A 31 11.52 -11.73 12.84
CA LEU A 31 11.57 -10.65 13.83
C LEU A 31 10.62 -9.52 13.39
N GLU A 32 9.60 -9.25 14.19
CA GLU A 32 8.61 -8.18 13.94
C GLU A 32 8.70 -7.14 15.08
N ALA A 33 8.76 -5.87 14.72
CA ALA A 33 8.91 -4.78 15.66
C ALA A 33 7.66 -4.54 16.52
N ARG A 34 6.46 -4.79 15.98
CA ARG A 34 5.17 -4.63 16.66
C ARG A 34 4.77 -5.91 17.39
N GLU A 35 3.73 -5.78 18.22
CA GLU A 35 3.04 -6.92 18.86
C GLU A 35 2.00 -7.57 17.94
N ARG A 36 2.06 -7.31 16.62
CA ARG A 36 1.17 -7.86 15.61
C ARG A 36 1.89 -8.09 14.28
N LEU A 37 1.40 -9.01 13.50
CA LEU A 37 1.80 -9.24 12.12
C LEU A 37 0.98 -8.36 11.14
N GLY A 38 1.29 -8.46 9.83
CA GLY A 38 0.58 -7.80 8.75
C GLY A 38 1.20 -6.49 8.24
N GLY A 39 2.12 -5.87 8.98
CA GLY A 39 2.79 -4.63 8.55
C GLY A 39 1.81 -3.48 8.30
N ARG A 40 1.75 -2.98 7.05
CA ARG A 40 0.86 -1.90 6.59
C ARG A 40 -0.59 -2.34 6.30
N THR A 41 -0.97 -3.58 6.57
CA THR A 41 -2.38 -3.99 6.75
C THR A 41 -2.69 -4.04 8.24
N TRP A 42 -3.87 -3.67 8.63
CA TRP A 42 -4.26 -3.71 10.04
C TRP A 42 -5.77 -3.80 10.17
N THR A 43 -6.25 -5.01 10.47
CA THR A 43 -7.66 -5.26 10.77
C THR A 43 -7.92 -5.00 12.24
N VAL A 44 -8.87 -4.12 12.52
CA VAL A 44 -9.31 -3.80 13.90
C VAL A 44 -10.81 -3.94 14.02
N THR A 45 -11.29 -4.04 15.25
CA THR A 45 -12.70 -3.83 15.55
C THR A 45 -12.96 -2.34 15.70
N MET A 46 -13.92 -1.81 14.96
CA MET A 46 -14.29 -0.39 15.05
C MET A 46 -14.81 -0.07 16.46
N PRO A 47 -14.38 1.04 17.08
CA PRO A 47 -14.77 1.37 18.45
C PRO A 47 -16.28 1.27 18.71
N MET A 48 -16.67 0.66 19.84
CA MET A 48 -18.06 0.44 20.27
C MET A 48 -18.94 -0.34 19.27
N THR A 49 -18.35 -1.18 18.43
CA THR A 49 -19.06 -2.07 17.51
C THR A 49 -18.39 -3.44 17.46
N GLU A 50 -18.99 -4.37 16.73
CA GLU A 50 -18.35 -5.66 16.36
C GLU A 50 -17.81 -5.63 14.91
N GLU A 51 -17.92 -4.48 14.24
CA GLU A 51 -17.52 -4.35 12.84
C GLU A 51 -16.00 -4.39 12.67
N ARG A 52 -15.55 -5.34 11.85
CA ARG A 52 -14.15 -5.47 11.47
C ARG A 52 -13.84 -4.52 10.31
N VAL A 53 -12.81 -3.72 10.45
CA VAL A 53 -12.39 -2.71 9.47
C VAL A 53 -10.89 -2.75 9.24
N GLU A 54 -10.46 -2.37 8.04
CA GLU A 54 -9.06 -2.29 7.66
C GLU A 54 -8.56 -0.84 7.76
N LEU A 55 -7.64 -0.56 8.65
CA LEU A 55 -7.00 0.77 8.79
C LEU A 55 -5.86 0.99 7.78
N GLY A 56 -5.37 -0.07 7.16
CA GLY A 56 -4.33 -0.05 6.14
C GLY A 56 -4.81 -0.64 4.82
N GLY A 57 -3.92 -1.33 4.09
CA GLY A 57 -4.27 -2.10 2.90
C GLY A 57 -5.43 -3.05 3.21
N GLY A 58 -6.46 -3.02 2.40
CA GLY A 58 -7.69 -3.78 2.68
C GLY A 58 -8.46 -4.14 1.42
N PHE A 59 -7.84 -3.97 0.25
CA PHE A 59 -8.47 -4.24 -1.04
C PHE A 59 -7.63 -5.21 -1.86
N LEU A 60 -8.29 -5.92 -2.74
CA LEU A 60 -7.69 -6.76 -3.78
C LEU A 60 -8.59 -6.79 -5.02
N THR A 61 -8.00 -7.23 -6.13
CA THR A 61 -8.69 -7.43 -7.41
C THR A 61 -8.76 -8.92 -7.75
N PRO A 62 -9.69 -9.35 -8.63
CA PRO A 62 -9.87 -10.77 -8.97
C PRO A 62 -8.66 -11.45 -9.64
N ASP A 63 -7.72 -10.69 -10.15
CA ASP A 63 -6.49 -11.15 -10.81
C ASP A 63 -5.30 -11.33 -9.84
N GLN A 64 -5.44 -10.93 -8.58
CA GLN A 64 -4.41 -11.09 -7.55
C GLN A 64 -4.37 -12.52 -7.00
N HIS A 65 -3.81 -13.42 -7.77
CA HIS A 65 -3.90 -14.87 -7.55
C HIS A 65 -3.16 -15.37 -6.31
N ARG A 66 -2.03 -14.75 -5.92
CA ARG A 66 -1.27 -15.16 -4.71
C ARG A 66 -2.05 -14.86 -3.45
N VAL A 67 -2.69 -13.67 -3.40
CA VAL A 67 -3.53 -13.27 -2.27
C VAL A 67 -4.74 -14.18 -2.17
N LEU A 68 -5.44 -14.42 -3.28
CA LEU A 68 -6.61 -15.29 -3.31
C LEU A 68 -6.25 -16.73 -2.88
N ALA A 69 -5.16 -17.28 -3.38
CA ALA A 69 -4.68 -18.60 -2.98
C ALA A 69 -4.27 -18.66 -1.49
N ALA A 70 -3.68 -17.58 -0.96
CA ALA A 70 -3.34 -17.50 0.46
C ALA A 70 -4.60 -17.45 1.34
N LEU A 71 -5.62 -16.68 0.97
CA LEU A 71 -6.90 -16.64 1.67
C LEU A 71 -7.57 -18.03 1.65
N GLU A 72 -7.68 -18.66 0.49
CA GLU A 72 -8.27 -20.00 0.32
C GLU A 72 -7.55 -21.04 1.17
N ARG A 73 -6.21 -21.08 1.13
CA ARG A 73 -5.38 -22.00 1.93
C ARG A 73 -5.70 -21.93 3.42
N HIS A 74 -6.01 -20.73 3.92
CA HIS A 74 -6.33 -20.50 5.35
C HIS A 74 -7.83 -20.53 5.65
N GLY A 75 -8.67 -20.97 4.72
CA GLY A 75 -10.12 -21.07 4.89
C GLY A 75 -10.82 -19.70 4.97
N MET A 76 -10.21 -18.68 4.41
CA MET A 76 -10.73 -17.32 4.36
C MET A 76 -11.30 -17.00 2.98
N GLY A 77 -12.20 -16.02 2.91
CA GLY A 77 -12.85 -15.63 1.68
C GLY A 77 -12.66 -14.16 1.33
N VAL A 78 -13.40 -13.75 0.33
CA VAL A 78 -13.53 -12.35 -0.07
C VAL A 78 -15.00 -12.00 -0.24
N ARG A 79 -15.33 -10.72 -0.09
CA ARG A 79 -16.63 -10.16 -0.48
C ARG A 79 -16.43 -9.01 -1.46
N PRO A 80 -17.41 -8.75 -2.32
CA PRO A 80 -17.43 -7.53 -3.12
C PRO A 80 -17.40 -6.29 -2.22
N PHE A 81 -16.70 -5.24 -2.68
CA PHE A 81 -16.70 -3.93 -2.05
C PHE A 81 -17.73 -3.03 -2.74
N ALA A 82 -18.54 -2.33 -1.96
CA ALA A 82 -19.44 -1.26 -2.40
C ALA A 82 -20.16 -1.54 -3.73
N ALA A 83 -19.79 -0.75 -4.69
CA ALA A 83 -20.32 -0.69 -6.04
C ALA A 83 -20.21 -1.99 -6.85
N ARG A 84 -19.45 -2.98 -6.37
CA ARG A 84 -19.33 -4.30 -7.01
C ARG A 84 -20.26 -5.35 -6.39
N ALA A 85 -20.96 -5.01 -5.30
CA ALA A 85 -21.94 -5.92 -4.72
C ALA A 85 -23.15 -6.08 -5.64
N PRO A 86 -23.60 -7.32 -5.92
CA PRO A 86 -24.78 -7.54 -6.73
C PRO A 86 -26.03 -6.82 -6.16
N GLY A 87 -26.77 -6.13 -7.05
CA GLY A 87 -28.00 -5.42 -6.69
C GLY A 87 -27.79 -4.06 -6.01
N VAL A 88 -26.55 -3.60 -5.88
CA VAL A 88 -26.24 -2.26 -5.37
C VAL A 88 -26.20 -1.27 -6.55
N GLU A 89 -27.09 -0.28 -6.51
CA GLU A 89 -27.10 0.82 -7.47
C GLU A 89 -25.94 1.77 -7.22
N GLN A 90 -25.17 2.07 -8.27
CA GLN A 90 -24.06 3.02 -8.18
C GLN A 90 -24.56 4.44 -8.39
N ARG A 91 -24.20 5.31 -7.46
CA ARG A 91 -24.50 6.74 -7.52
C ARG A 91 -23.23 7.53 -7.34
N TRP A 92 -22.95 8.40 -8.31
CA TRP A 92 -21.73 9.21 -8.31
C TRP A 92 -22.05 10.67 -8.02
N THR A 93 -21.17 11.29 -7.26
CA THR A 93 -21.14 12.73 -7.02
C THR A 93 -19.71 13.22 -7.23
N TRP A 94 -19.54 14.24 -8.04
CA TRP A 94 -18.26 14.88 -8.26
C TRP A 94 -18.23 16.26 -7.64
N ARG A 95 -17.19 16.52 -6.84
CA ARG A 95 -16.87 17.87 -6.42
C ARG A 95 -15.84 18.44 -7.37
N VAL A 96 -16.30 19.28 -8.31
CA VAL A 96 -15.49 19.88 -9.38
C VAL A 96 -15.70 21.38 -9.38
N VAL A 97 -14.64 22.16 -9.45
CA VAL A 97 -14.67 23.63 -9.44
C VAL A 97 -15.59 24.18 -8.31
N ASP A 98 -15.44 23.61 -7.10
CA ASP A 98 -16.21 23.92 -5.88
C ASP A 98 -17.70 23.60 -5.91
N GLU A 99 -18.21 22.96 -6.97
CA GLU A 99 -19.59 22.52 -7.09
C GLU A 99 -19.73 21.01 -6.93
N LEU A 100 -20.84 20.56 -6.32
CA LEU A 100 -21.23 19.15 -6.28
C LEU A 100 -22.15 18.84 -7.44
N ARG A 101 -21.76 17.87 -8.26
CA ARG A 101 -22.49 17.41 -9.44
C ARG A 101 -22.82 15.92 -9.29
N ALA A 102 -24.09 15.61 -9.06
CA ALA A 102 -24.56 14.24 -9.04
C ALA A 102 -24.82 13.72 -10.47
N GLY A 103 -24.56 12.46 -10.72
CA GLY A 103 -24.85 11.85 -12.03
C GLY A 103 -24.08 10.57 -12.33
N ALA A 104 -23.69 10.43 -13.59
CA ALA A 104 -22.94 9.29 -14.10
C ALA A 104 -21.49 9.28 -13.56
N PRO A 105 -20.78 8.14 -13.66
CA PRO A 105 -19.35 8.05 -13.37
C PRO A 105 -18.50 9.08 -14.10
N VAL A 106 -18.88 9.43 -15.33
CA VAL A 106 -18.35 10.59 -16.05
C VAL A 106 -19.56 11.42 -16.55
N PRO A 107 -19.74 12.66 -16.09
CA PRO A 107 -20.80 13.54 -16.55
C PRO A 107 -20.69 13.82 -18.05
N ALA A 108 -21.84 13.89 -18.76
CA ALA A 108 -21.87 14.00 -20.21
C ALA A 108 -21.21 15.28 -20.76
N ASP A 109 -21.25 16.38 -20.02
CA ASP A 109 -20.66 17.67 -20.39
C ASP A 109 -19.11 17.66 -20.31
N VAL A 110 -18.52 16.80 -19.51
CA VAL A 110 -17.06 16.66 -19.39
C VAL A 110 -16.51 15.42 -20.13
N LEU A 111 -17.36 14.55 -20.64
CA LEU A 111 -16.97 13.29 -21.27
C LEU A 111 -15.94 13.46 -22.41
N PRO A 112 -16.10 14.43 -23.36
CA PRO A 112 -15.11 14.62 -24.42
C PRO A 112 -13.71 14.96 -23.87
N GLU A 113 -13.64 15.76 -22.83
CA GLU A 113 -12.38 16.11 -22.19
C GLU A 113 -11.80 14.94 -21.39
N PHE A 114 -12.66 14.18 -20.69
CA PHE A 114 -12.26 12.97 -19.99
C PHE A 114 -11.65 11.93 -20.94
N ASP A 115 -12.27 11.69 -22.10
CA ASP A 115 -11.76 10.79 -23.13
C ASP A 115 -10.41 11.26 -23.70
N ARG A 116 -10.27 12.58 -23.93
CA ARG A 116 -9.01 13.20 -24.36
C ARG A 116 -7.90 12.95 -23.32
N VAL A 117 -8.20 13.18 -22.03
CA VAL A 117 -7.27 12.99 -20.94
C VAL A 117 -6.90 11.52 -20.78
N ALA A 118 -7.85 10.60 -20.89
CA ALA A 118 -7.59 9.16 -20.87
C ALA A 118 -6.64 8.73 -21.99
N ALA A 119 -6.82 9.28 -23.20
CA ALA A 119 -5.94 9.02 -24.34
C ALA A 119 -4.52 9.59 -24.11
N LEU A 120 -4.40 10.75 -23.48
CA LEU A 120 -3.09 11.34 -23.13
C LEU A 120 -2.34 10.49 -22.07
N LEU A 121 -3.03 10.02 -21.03
CA LEU A 121 -2.44 9.11 -20.04
C LEU A 121 -1.88 7.85 -20.71
N ALA A 122 -2.64 7.26 -21.63
CA ALA A 122 -2.18 6.08 -22.38
C ALA A 122 -0.99 6.39 -23.32
N ALA A 123 -0.96 7.56 -23.94
CA ALA A 123 0.13 7.97 -24.80
C ALA A 123 1.42 8.24 -24.02
N ASP A 124 1.30 8.82 -22.83
CA ASP A 124 2.42 9.17 -21.96
C ASP A 124 2.99 7.98 -21.17
N ALA A 125 2.40 6.80 -21.27
CA ALA A 125 2.88 5.58 -20.56
C ALA A 125 4.31 5.17 -20.94
N THR A 126 4.82 5.66 -22.09
CA THR A 126 6.18 5.42 -22.56
C THR A 126 7.04 6.69 -22.61
N ASP A 127 6.53 7.84 -22.16
CA ASP A 127 7.25 9.12 -22.11
C ASP A 127 7.87 9.33 -20.71
N ASP A 128 9.15 9.01 -20.56
CA ASP A 128 9.88 9.18 -19.28
C ASP A 128 9.81 10.63 -18.76
N ASP A 129 9.68 11.65 -19.62
CA ASP A 129 9.53 13.05 -19.20
C ASP A 129 8.13 13.35 -18.66
N ALA A 130 7.11 12.64 -19.12
CA ALA A 130 5.77 12.75 -18.59
C ALA A 130 5.61 11.95 -17.30
N LEU A 131 6.19 10.76 -17.24
CA LEU A 131 6.08 9.84 -16.10
C LEU A 131 6.63 10.42 -14.78
N ILE A 132 7.61 11.31 -14.84
CA ILE A 132 8.22 11.93 -13.65
C ILE A 132 7.59 13.25 -13.21
N LEU A 133 6.61 13.78 -13.95
CA LEU A 133 5.88 14.99 -13.56
C LEU A 133 4.98 14.74 -12.35
N THR A 134 4.68 15.79 -11.62
CA THR A 134 3.57 15.82 -10.67
C THR A 134 2.23 15.85 -11.41
N LEU A 135 1.12 15.52 -10.74
CA LEU A 135 -0.22 15.67 -11.32
C LEU A 135 -0.50 17.10 -11.75
N THR A 136 -0.10 18.09 -10.94
CA THR A 136 -0.29 19.52 -11.26
C THR A 136 0.49 19.93 -12.51
N GLU A 137 1.77 19.54 -12.62
CA GLU A 137 2.60 19.83 -13.80
C GLU A 137 2.08 19.13 -15.05
N TRP A 138 1.65 17.87 -14.93
CA TRP A 138 1.09 17.10 -16.05
C TRP A 138 -0.21 17.74 -16.57
N CYS A 139 -1.11 18.10 -15.65
CA CYS A 139 -2.34 18.82 -16.02
C CYS A 139 -2.06 20.15 -16.70
N ALA A 140 -1.06 20.91 -16.25
CA ALA A 140 -0.64 22.15 -16.87
C ALA A 140 -0.04 21.94 -18.27
N ARG A 141 0.85 20.95 -18.43
CA ARG A 141 1.46 20.56 -19.72
C ARG A 141 0.41 20.26 -20.78
N HIS A 142 -0.63 19.50 -20.39
CA HIS A 142 -1.69 19.06 -21.29
C HIS A 142 -2.92 19.97 -21.32
N GLN A 143 -2.88 21.10 -20.60
CA GLN A 143 -4.02 22.05 -20.51
C GLN A 143 -5.32 21.37 -20.13
N VAL A 144 -5.29 20.47 -19.13
CA VAL A 144 -6.44 19.73 -18.66
C VAL A 144 -7.46 20.69 -18.06
N ALA A 145 -8.73 20.57 -18.47
CA ALA A 145 -9.80 21.40 -17.92
C ALA A 145 -9.96 21.19 -16.40
N PRO A 146 -10.21 22.26 -15.63
CA PRO A 146 -10.27 22.20 -14.16
C PRO A 146 -11.21 21.10 -13.62
N ALA A 147 -12.36 20.90 -14.26
CA ALA A 147 -13.31 19.87 -13.83
C ALA A 147 -12.71 18.45 -13.93
N VAL A 148 -12.01 18.13 -15.03
CA VAL A 148 -11.37 16.81 -15.18
C VAL A 148 -10.13 16.70 -14.29
N ALA A 149 -9.37 17.78 -14.09
CA ALA A 149 -8.26 17.79 -13.15
C ALA A 149 -8.72 17.49 -11.71
N ASP A 150 -9.87 18.03 -11.29
CA ASP A 150 -10.46 17.70 -9.98
C ASP A 150 -10.95 16.25 -9.93
N MET A 151 -11.48 15.68 -11.02
CA MET A 151 -11.87 14.27 -11.11
C MET A 151 -10.64 13.34 -11.02
N LEU A 152 -9.50 13.71 -11.63
CA LEU A 152 -8.26 12.94 -11.54
C LEU A 152 -7.76 12.78 -10.09
N ARG A 153 -8.07 13.72 -9.19
CA ARG A 153 -7.69 13.61 -7.78
C ARG A 153 -8.26 12.37 -7.10
N ALA A 154 -9.47 11.94 -7.49
CA ALA A 154 -10.06 10.71 -6.93
C ALA A 154 -9.28 9.45 -7.36
N ALA A 155 -8.86 9.36 -8.61
CA ALA A 155 -7.99 8.28 -9.09
C ALA A 155 -6.59 8.38 -8.46
N TRP A 156 -6.04 9.59 -8.36
CA TRP A 156 -4.77 9.88 -7.71
C TRP A 156 -4.73 9.44 -6.24
N ALA A 157 -5.82 9.66 -5.49
CA ALA A 157 -5.90 9.32 -4.07
C ALA A 157 -5.74 7.83 -3.77
N ILE A 158 -6.03 6.94 -4.74
CA ILE A 158 -5.90 5.48 -4.60
C ILE A 158 -4.71 4.90 -5.36
N SER A 159 -4.08 5.64 -6.28
CA SER A 159 -2.90 5.19 -7.04
C SER A 159 -1.60 5.73 -6.46
N ALA A 160 -1.43 7.05 -6.45
CA ALA A 160 -0.17 7.68 -6.06
C ALA A 160 0.07 7.80 -4.55
N GLY A 161 -0.98 7.70 -3.72
CA GLY A 161 -0.84 7.68 -2.26
C GLY A 161 -0.15 8.90 -1.65
N ALA A 162 -0.21 10.06 -2.31
CA ALA A 162 0.42 11.30 -1.86
C ALA A 162 -0.36 12.52 -2.37
N GLY A 163 0.03 13.73 -1.99
CA GLY A 163 -0.52 14.96 -2.59
C GLY A 163 -0.21 15.09 -4.08
N PRO A 164 -0.97 15.90 -4.84
CA PRO A 164 -0.84 16.02 -6.31
C PRO A 164 0.52 16.54 -6.76
N ASP A 165 1.29 17.17 -5.87
CA ASP A 165 2.63 17.69 -6.11
C ASP A 165 3.73 16.87 -5.42
N ALA A 166 3.37 15.76 -4.77
CA ALA A 166 4.29 14.97 -3.93
C ALA A 166 4.63 13.59 -4.51
N ALA A 167 3.94 13.16 -5.58
CA ALA A 167 4.23 11.92 -6.30
C ALA A 167 4.25 12.14 -7.80
N ALA A 168 4.81 11.18 -8.53
CA ALA A 168 5.00 11.22 -9.97
C ALA A 168 3.84 10.56 -10.72
N MET A 169 3.60 11.00 -11.96
CA MET A 169 2.52 10.49 -12.83
C MET A 169 2.64 9.00 -13.14
N VAL A 170 3.83 8.41 -13.04
CA VAL A 170 4.02 6.97 -13.25
C VAL A 170 3.09 6.13 -12.37
N ASP A 171 2.81 6.58 -11.15
CA ASP A 171 1.95 5.82 -10.21
C ASP A 171 0.49 5.79 -10.69
N LEU A 172 -0.04 6.91 -11.22
CA LEU A 172 -1.38 6.96 -11.78
C LEU A 172 -1.45 6.23 -13.12
N ILE A 173 -0.47 6.47 -14.00
CA ILE A 173 -0.45 5.89 -15.35
C ILE A 173 -0.35 4.37 -15.27
N SER A 174 0.60 3.82 -14.48
CA SER A 174 0.71 2.37 -14.29
C SER A 174 -0.55 1.77 -13.67
N SER A 175 -1.12 2.44 -12.67
CA SER A 175 -2.37 1.97 -12.07
C SER A 175 -3.54 2.00 -13.07
N ALA A 176 -3.60 3.00 -13.95
CA ALA A 176 -4.61 3.04 -15.00
C ALA A 176 -4.40 1.90 -16.03
N GLU A 177 -3.15 1.62 -16.43
CA GLU A 177 -2.84 0.48 -17.31
C GLU A 177 -3.29 -0.86 -16.70
N ASP A 178 -2.98 -1.10 -15.44
CA ASP A 178 -3.35 -2.31 -14.69
C ASP A 178 -4.88 -2.53 -14.61
N HIS A 179 -5.65 -1.44 -14.70
CA HIS A 179 -7.11 -1.48 -14.59
C HIS A 179 -7.85 -1.23 -15.94
N GLY A 180 -7.15 -1.27 -17.06
CA GLY A 180 -7.74 -1.11 -18.39
C GLY A 180 -8.09 0.35 -18.75
N GLY A 181 -7.32 1.31 -18.21
CA GLY A 181 -7.43 2.74 -18.46
C GLY A 181 -8.06 3.52 -17.32
N LEU A 182 -8.10 4.86 -17.45
CA LEU A 182 -8.60 5.76 -16.43
C LEU A 182 -10.04 5.41 -15.96
N ALA A 183 -10.93 5.07 -16.89
CA ALA A 183 -12.29 4.65 -16.56
C ALA A 183 -12.33 3.35 -15.73
N GLY A 184 -11.37 2.46 -15.93
CA GLY A 184 -11.22 1.20 -15.20
C GLY A 184 -10.75 1.35 -13.76
N MET A 185 -10.17 2.49 -13.39
CA MET A 185 -9.68 2.78 -12.03
C MET A 185 -10.75 2.59 -10.95
N ALA A 186 -12.03 2.79 -11.29
CA ALA A 186 -13.14 2.48 -10.38
C ALA A 186 -13.14 1.01 -9.93
N SER A 187 -12.49 0.10 -10.66
CA SER A 187 -12.39 -1.32 -10.31
C SER A 187 -11.22 -1.67 -9.36
N ALA A 188 -10.31 -0.76 -9.08
CA ALA A 188 -9.19 -0.99 -8.17
C ALA A 188 -9.65 -1.38 -6.76
N LEU A 189 -10.79 -0.87 -6.31
CA LEU A 189 -11.41 -1.22 -5.03
C LEU A 189 -12.52 -2.26 -5.26
N SER A 190 -12.18 -3.52 -5.60
CA SER A 190 -13.18 -4.52 -6.02
C SER A 190 -13.60 -5.45 -4.92
N LEU A 191 -12.65 -6.01 -4.19
CA LEU A 191 -12.84 -7.05 -3.21
C LEU A 191 -12.21 -6.66 -1.88
N VAL A 192 -12.75 -7.18 -0.79
CA VAL A 192 -12.17 -7.07 0.55
C VAL A 192 -12.04 -8.46 1.16
N PRO A 193 -10.96 -8.76 1.89
CA PRO A 193 -10.78 -10.05 2.55
C PRO A 193 -11.76 -10.20 3.73
N VAL A 194 -12.16 -11.43 4.01
CA VAL A 194 -13.02 -11.79 5.15
C VAL A 194 -12.37 -12.93 5.92
N PRO A 195 -12.11 -12.79 7.22
CA PRO A 195 -12.47 -11.66 8.10
C PRO A 195 -11.61 -10.41 7.92
N GLY A 196 -10.34 -10.51 7.45
CA GLY A 196 -9.47 -9.39 7.18
C GLY A 196 -8.03 -9.81 6.88
N PHE A 197 -7.20 -8.88 6.38
CA PHE A 197 -5.78 -9.16 6.13
C PHE A 197 -4.98 -9.39 7.41
N GLY A 198 -5.37 -8.78 8.54
CA GLY A 198 -4.75 -9.05 9.83
C GLY A 198 -4.90 -10.52 10.22
N ASP A 199 -6.10 -11.10 10.01
CA ASP A 199 -6.37 -12.51 10.31
C ASP A 199 -5.55 -13.44 9.39
N LEU A 200 -5.38 -13.09 8.11
CA LEU A 200 -4.52 -13.83 7.19
C LEU A 200 -3.05 -13.78 7.63
N ALA A 201 -2.56 -12.59 8.01
CA ALA A 201 -1.17 -12.44 8.48
C ALA A 201 -0.90 -13.28 9.73
N GLU A 202 -1.83 -13.29 10.69
CA GLU A 202 -1.73 -14.14 11.88
C GLU A 202 -1.80 -15.63 11.54
N ALA A 203 -2.66 -16.03 10.59
CA ALA A 203 -2.73 -17.43 10.15
C ALA A 203 -1.43 -17.89 9.51
N MET A 204 -0.84 -17.08 8.62
CA MET A 204 0.48 -17.35 8.04
C MET A 204 1.58 -17.41 9.11
N GLY A 205 1.55 -16.49 10.09
CA GLY A 205 2.53 -16.47 11.17
C GLY A 205 2.48 -17.70 12.07
N ARG A 206 1.29 -18.27 12.32
CA ARG A 206 1.13 -19.51 13.11
C ARG A 206 1.76 -20.74 12.46
N GLU A 207 1.96 -20.75 11.15
CA GLU A 207 2.65 -21.83 10.44
C GLU A 207 4.18 -21.74 10.54
N LEU A 208 4.73 -20.60 10.98
CA LEU A 208 6.17 -20.40 11.05
C LEU A 208 6.74 -20.99 12.35
N PRO A 209 7.95 -21.61 12.29
CA PRO A 209 8.56 -22.27 13.43
C PRO A 209 9.00 -21.31 14.54
N ASP A 210 9.38 -20.09 14.21
CA ASP A 210 9.91 -19.12 15.18
C ASP A 210 9.55 -17.68 14.74
N VAL A 211 8.60 -17.06 15.45
CA VAL A 211 8.17 -15.67 15.26
C VAL A 211 8.38 -14.91 16.57
N ARG A 212 9.05 -13.76 16.49
CA ARG A 212 9.33 -12.89 17.64
C ARG A 212 8.69 -11.53 17.39
N LEU A 213 7.65 -11.25 18.14
CA LEU A 213 7.00 -9.94 18.19
C LEU A 213 7.75 -9.03 19.18
N GLY A 214 7.57 -7.71 19.08
CA GLY A 214 8.30 -6.73 19.89
C GLY A 214 9.81 -6.73 19.64
N ALA A 215 10.29 -7.33 18.54
CA ALA A 215 11.71 -7.50 18.23
C ALA A 215 12.18 -6.39 17.27
N VAL A 216 12.44 -5.20 17.79
CA VAL A 216 12.88 -4.03 17.01
C VAL A 216 14.36 -4.17 16.63
N VAL A 217 14.64 -4.49 15.37
CA VAL A 217 16.00 -4.51 14.82
C VAL A 217 16.49 -3.08 14.62
N THR A 218 17.71 -2.80 15.07
CA THR A 218 18.35 -1.46 14.97
C THR A 218 19.66 -1.48 14.22
N VAL A 219 20.40 -2.61 14.23
CA VAL A 219 21.71 -2.73 13.55
C VAL A 219 21.71 -3.99 12.69
N VAL A 220 22.35 -3.91 11.53
CA VAL A 220 22.69 -5.03 10.64
C VAL A 220 24.20 -5.01 10.43
N ASP A 221 24.92 -6.04 10.92
CA ASP A 221 26.36 -6.17 10.82
C ASP A 221 26.73 -7.28 9.82
N THR A 222 27.40 -6.91 8.75
CA THR A 222 27.87 -7.80 7.67
C THR A 222 29.38 -8.10 7.76
N THR A 223 30.06 -7.67 8.83
CA THR A 223 31.50 -7.92 9.04
C THR A 223 31.81 -9.31 9.58
N VAL A 224 30.77 -9.99 10.11
CA VAL A 224 30.92 -11.33 10.70
C VAL A 224 31.19 -12.34 9.58
N THR A 225 32.35 -13.00 9.62
CA THR A 225 32.77 -13.96 8.58
C THR A 225 31.73 -15.08 8.40
N GLY A 226 31.15 -15.16 7.20
CA GLY A 226 30.17 -16.17 6.84
C GLY A 226 28.78 -16.03 7.48
N ALA A 227 28.51 -14.86 8.06
CA ALA A 227 27.23 -14.55 8.69
C ALA A 227 26.83 -13.08 8.57
N VAL A 228 25.56 -12.80 8.83
CA VAL A 228 25.03 -11.46 9.10
C VAL A 228 24.47 -11.48 10.51
N GLU A 229 24.84 -10.49 11.32
CA GLU A 229 24.30 -10.31 12.65
C GLU A 229 23.29 -9.15 12.68
N VAL A 230 22.17 -9.33 13.37
CA VAL A 230 21.22 -8.25 13.65
C VAL A 230 21.14 -8.01 15.15
N THR A 231 21.17 -6.73 15.56
CA THR A 231 21.03 -6.34 16.96
C THR A 231 19.65 -5.68 17.16
N LEU A 232 18.97 -6.09 18.24
CA LEU A 232 17.69 -5.52 18.64
C LEU A 232 17.88 -4.29 19.53
N ALA A 233 16.84 -3.48 19.66
CA ALA A 233 16.84 -2.29 20.53
C ALA A 233 17.08 -2.62 22.01
N ASP A 234 16.79 -3.83 22.46
CA ASP A 234 17.06 -4.32 23.83
C ASP A 234 18.48 -4.89 24.02
N GLY A 235 19.33 -4.82 22.99
CA GLY A 235 20.72 -5.28 23.01
C GLY A 235 20.92 -6.76 22.68
N ARG A 236 19.86 -7.55 22.49
CA ARG A 236 20.01 -8.94 22.03
C ARG A 236 20.50 -8.97 20.59
N ALA A 237 21.41 -9.89 20.29
CA ALA A 237 21.95 -10.09 18.95
C ALA A 237 21.59 -11.49 18.41
N TRP A 238 21.38 -11.55 17.11
CA TRP A 238 21.03 -12.77 16.38
C TRP A 238 21.89 -12.87 15.12
N ALA A 239 22.48 -14.02 14.88
CA ALA A 239 23.32 -14.27 13.71
C ALA A 239 22.74 -15.36 12.82
N ALA A 240 22.79 -15.15 11.50
CA ALA A 240 22.38 -16.11 10.49
C ALA A 240 23.27 -16.00 9.23
N ARG A 241 23.15 -16.96 8.31
CA ARG A 241 23.89 -16.92 7.03
C ARG A 241 23.35 -15.84 6.08
N ALA A 242 22.08 -15.52 6.22
CA ALA A 242 21.43 -14.49 5.39
C ALA A 242 20.33 -13.75 6.17
N VAL A 243 20.05 -12.53 5.74
CA VAL A 243 18.98 -11.68 6.28
C VAL A 243 18.08 -11.21 5.14
N VAL A 244 16.76 -11.37 5.30
CA VAL A 244 15.74 -10.72 4.48
C VAL A 244 15.26 -9.48 5.21
N LEU A 245 15.51 -8.30 4.65
CA LEU A 245 14.96 -7.03 5.13
C LEU A 245 13.60 -6.81 4.48
N ALA A 246 12.54 -7.17 5.19
CA ALA A 246 11.15 -7.05 4.74
C ALA A 246 10.42 -5.87 5.43
N VAL A 247 11.18 -4.82 5.76
CA VAL A 247 10.66 -3.57 6.31
C VAL A 247 10.34 -2.58 5.20
N PRO A 248 9.42 -1.60 5.41
CA PRO A 248 9.16 -0.55 4.44
C PRO A 248 10.43 0.21 4.06
N VAL A 249 10.54 0.62 2.79
CA VAL A 249 11.74 1.32 2.28
C VAL A 249 12.04 2.60 3.06
N ASN A 250 11.03 3.26 3.61
CA ASN A 250 11.19 4.47 4.43
C ASN A 250 11.76 4.19 5.82
N VAL A 251 11.73 2.94 6.30
CA VAL A 251 12.34 2.53 7.57
C VAL A 251 13.81 2.13 7.37
N LEU A 252 14.23 1.73 6.17
CA LEU A 252 15.63 1.34 5.90
C LEU A 252 16.67 2.39 6.33
N PRO A 253 16.42 3.72 6.20
CA PRO A 253 17.36 4.73 6.69
C PRO A 253 17.59 4.71 8.20
N SER A 254 16.62 4.24 9.00
CA SER A 254 16.74 4.18 10.46
C SER A 254 17.55 2.97 10.97
N LEU A 255 17.83 1.98 10.11
CA LEU A 255 18.69 0.86 10.43
C LEU A 255 20.17 1.28 10.29
N ALA A 256 20.95 1.06 11.34
CA ALA A 256 22.40 1.18 11.27
C ALA A 256 22.99 -0.05 10.55
N PHE A 257 24.03 0.16 9.74
CA PHE A 257 24.76 -0.91 9.05
C PHE A 257 26.22 -0.85 9.39
N VAL A 258 26.85 -2.01 9.56
CA VAL A 258 28.27 -2.16 9.84
C VAL A 258 28.87 -3.11 8.78
N PRO A 259 29.94 -2.70 8.08
CA PRO A 259 30.64 -1.41 8.15
C PRO A 259 29.87 -0.28 7.48
N GLU A 260 29.07 -0.56 6.45
CA GLU A 260 28.25 0.38 5.69
C GLU A 260 27.01 -0.32 5.09
N ARG A 261 26.01 0.48 4.72
CA ARG A 261 24.81 -0.06 4.11
C ARG A 261 25.13 -0.58 2.71
N PRO A 262 24.79 -1.86 2.37
CA PRO A 262 24.97 -2.41 1.03
C PRO A 262 24.31 -1.54 -0.04
N ALA A 263 24.95 -1.42 -1.21
CA ALA A 263 24.42 -0.62 -2.33
C ALA A 263 23.04 -1.14 -2.78
N SER A 264 22.83 -2.45 -2.72
CA SER A 264 21.54 -3.10 -3.01
C SER A 264 20.42 -2.70 -2.05
N VAL A 265 20.73 -2.21 -0.84
CA VAL A 265 19.78 -1.66 0.14
C VAL A 265 19.67 -0.15 0.00
N THR A 266 20.80 0.54 -0.17
CA THR A 266 20.88 2.01 -0.24
C THR A 266 19.98 2.61 -1.29
N ARG A 267 19.86 1.97 -2.46
CA ARG A 267 19.03 2.43 -3.57
C ARG A 267 17.53 2.53 -3.25
N PHE A 268 17.06 1.73 -2.27
CA PHE A 268 15.64 1.70 -1.87
C PHE A 268 15.38 2.54 -0.61
N ALA A 269 16.44 2.92 0.11
CA ALA A 269 16.30 3.57 1.41
C ALA A 269 15.65 4.96 1.27
N GLY A 270 14.45 5.13 1.83
CA GLY A 270 13.69 6.39 1.76
C GLY A 270 13.14 6.70 0.35
N ALA A 271 13.02 5.72 -0.51
CA ALA A 271 12.62 5.93 -1.91
C ALA A 271 11.14 6.28 -2.10
N SER A 272 10.26 5.93 -1.15
CA SER A 272 8.82 6.20 -1.27
C SER A 272 8.42 7.54 -0.67
N THR A 273 7.51 8.26 -1.36
CA THR A 273 6.87 9.49 -0.89
C THR A 273 5.42 9.27 -0.45
N GLY A 274 4.96 8.00 -0.35
CA GLY A 274 3.58 7.66 -0.02
C GLY A 274 3.14 8.23 1.33
N ALA A 275 2.17 9.14 1.30
CA ALA A 275 1.63 9.87 2.44
C ALA A 275 0.12 10.10 2.27
N SER A 276 -0.63 9.03 2.07
CA SER A 276 -2.09 9.04 1.96
C SER A 276 -2.74 8.77 3.31
N ILE A 277 -4.01 9.12 3.40
CA ILE A 277 -4.88 8.66 4.48
C ILE A 277 -5.88 7.65 3.95
N LYS A 278 -6.28 6.75 4.84
CA LYS A 278 -7.48 5.94 4.70
C LYS A 278 -8.33 6.18 5.93
N LEU A 279 -9.52 6.70 5.73
CA LEU A 279 -10.48 6.99 6.77
C LEU A 279 -11.65 6.02 6.64
N VAL A 280 -11.97 5.29 7.72
CA VAL A 280 -13.17 4.44 7.79
C VAL A 280 -14.21 5.16 8.62
N VAL A 281 -15.40 5.35 8.08
CA VAL A 281 -16.47 6.14 8.69
C VAL A 281 -17.77 5.35 8.71
N GLN A 282 -18.44 5.36 9.85
CA GLN A 282 -19.83 4.91 9.98
C GLN A 282 -20.72 6.15 9.97
N ALA A 283 -21.67 6.23 9.04
CA ALA A 283 -22.52 7.41 8.86
C ALA A 283 -23.99 7.05 8.66
N ARG A 284 -24.89 8.00 8.99
CA ARG A 284 -26.29 8.01 8.56
C ARG A 284 -26.48 8.84 7.30
N GLY A 285 -27.62 8.73 6.67
CA GLY A 285 -28.00 9.58 5.53
C GLY A 285 -27.31 9.25 4.22
N VAL A 286 -26.59 8.11 4.13
CA VAL A 286 -25.92 7.66 2.93
C VAL A 286 -26.33 6.23 2.59
N GLU A 287 -26.61 5.98 1.29
CA GLU A 287 -26.91 4.66 0.79
C GLU A 287 -25.65 3.92 0.31
N PRO A 288 -25.55 2.59 0.46
CA PRO A 288 -24.49 1.80 -0.16
C PRO A 288 -24.40 2.05 -1.67
N GLY A 289 -23.17 2.00 -2.21
CA GLY A 289 -22.91 2.28 -3.63
C GLY A 289 -22.80 3.77 -3.99
N ALA A 290 -23.01 4.69 -3.04
CA ALA A 290 -22.69 6.09 -3.24
C ALA A 290 -21.17 6.27 -3.30
N THR A 291 -20.69 6.94 -4.33
CA THR A 291 -19.27 7.31 -4.51
C THR A 291 -19.19 8.82 -4.76
N ALA A 292 -18.32 9.49 -4.03
CA ALA A 292 -18.04 10.90 -4.25
C ALA A 292 -16.54 11.11 -4.43
N GLY A 293 -16.15 11.88 -5.43
CA GLY A 293 -14.75 12.17 -5.75
C GLY A 293 -14.53 13.59 -6.20
N GLY A 294 -13.26 14.00 -6.29
CA GLY A 294 -12.82 15.32 -6.69
C GLY A 294 -12.07 16.05 -5.59
N ARG A 295 -11.96 17.37 -5.68
CA ARG A 295 -11.26 18.18 -4.70
C ARG A 295 -12.09 18.32 -3.42
N GLY A 296 -11.80 17.52 -2.42
CA GLY A 296 -12.45 17.59 -1.11
C GLY A 296 -11.72 18.46 -0.09
N ALA A 297 -12.12 18.33 1.16
CA ALA A 297 -11.51 19.01 2.31
C ALA A 297 -10.73 18.01 3.16
N GLY A 298 -9.69 17.41 2.59
CA GLY A 298 -8.88 16.35 3.20
C GLY A 298 -9.17 14.95 2.64
N LEU A 299 -10.28 14.77 1.91
CA LEU A 299 -10.58 13.55 1.16
C LEU A 299 -10.83 13.91 -0.30
N ASP A 300 -10.27 13.13 -1.23
CA ASP A 300 -10.47 13.27 -2.66
C ASP A 300 -11.33 12.13 -3.25
N LEU A 301 -11.54 11.07 -2.47
CA LEU A 301 -12.45 9.96 -2.77
C LEU A 301 -13.14 9.50 -1.50
N LEU A 302 -14.45 9.26 -1.58
CA LEU A 302 -15.26 8.68 -0.50
C LEU A 302 -16.26 7.68 -1.11
N VAL A 303 -16.26 6.44 -0.61
CA VAL A 303 -17.07 5.35 -1.15
C VAL A 303 -17.90 4.73 -0.02
N ALA A 304 -19.22 4.62 -0.25
CA ALA A 304 -20.14 3.96 0.66
C ALA A 304 -20.17 2.44 0.39
N ASP A 305 -19.64 1.64 1.32
CA ASP A 305 -19.47 0.21 1.19
C ASP A 305 -20.80 -0.54 1.42
N ARG A 306 -21.17 -0.73 2.67
CA ARG A 306 -22.29 -1.59 3.05
C ARG A 306 -23.14 -0.95 4.13
N ARG A 307 -24.42 -1.34 4.15
CA ARG A 307 -25.32 -1.04 5.27
C ARG A 307 -25.02 -1.97 6.44
N LEU A 308 -25.03 -1.42 7.64
CA LEU A 308 -24.87 -2.14 8.89
C LEU A 308 -26.24 -2.48 9.50
N ALA A 309 -26.22 -3.38 10.48
CA ALA A 309 -27.45 -3.85 11.13
C ALA A 309 -28.22 -2.73 11.87
N ASP A 310 -27.53 -1.69 12.31
CA ASP A 310 -28.13 -0.52 12.98
C ASP A 310 -28.68 0.55 11.99
N GLY A 311 -28.70 0.24 10.69
CA GLY A 311 -29.19 1.12 9.63
C GLY A 311 -28.20 2.20 9.18
N THR A 312 -27.00 2.26 9.75
CA THR A 312 -25.92 3.14 9.26
C THR A 312 -25.22 2.52 8.06
N THR A 313 -24.37 3.29 7.40
CA THR A 313 -23.56 2.83 6.26
C THR A 313 -22.08 3.00 6.58
N MET A 314 -21.28 1.99 6.24
CA MET A 314 -19.83 2.07 6.31
C MET A 314 -19.28 2.77 5.06
N LEU A 315 -18.44 3.78 5.26
CA LEU A 315 -17.77 4.51 4.19
C LEU A 315 -16.25 4.34 4.33
N VAL A 316 -15.56 4.41 3.20
CA VAL A 316 -14.10 4.46 3.16
C VAL A 316 -13.68 5.66 2.33
N GLY A 317 -12.85 6.52 2.92
CA GLY A 317 -12.33 7.72 2.31
C GLY A 317 -10.82 7.67 2.11
N PHE A 318 -10.35 8.33 1.05
CA PHE A 318 -8.94 8.48 0.71
C PHE A 318 -8.61 9.93 0.36
N GLY A 319 -7.41 10.34 0.70
CA GLY A 319 -6.88 11.66 0.36
C GLY A 319 -5.43 11.82 0.80
N PRO A 320 -4.79 12.95 0.48
CA PRO A 320 -3.43 13.24 0.92
C PRO A 320 -3.38 13.51 2.43
N ARG A 321 -2.39 12.97 3.13
CA ARG A 321 -2.20 13.25 4.56
C ARG A 321 -1.97 14.75 4.82
N ALA A 322 -1.31 15.44 3.91
CA ALA A 322 -1.00 16.86 4.03
C ALA A 322 -2.24 17.77 4.04
N ASP A 323 -3.38 17.29 3.53
CA ASP A 323 -4.63 18.06 3.47
C ASP A 323 -5.44 17.96 4.78
N LEU A 324 -4.97 17.16 5.75
CA LEU A 324 -5.54 17.10 7.10
C LEU A 324 -4.60 17.73 8.14
N PRO A 325 -5.14 18.35 9.21
CA PRO A 325 -4.34 18.85 10.33
C PRO A 325 -3.64 17.68 11.05
N ALA A 326 -2.63 18.02 11.87
CA ALA A 326 -1.92 17.04 12.68
C ALA A 326 -2.88 16.31 13.64
N ASP A 327 -3.79 17.06 14.26
CA ASP A 327 -4.83 16.53 15.14
C ASP A 327 -6.14 16.37 14.35
N VAL A 328 -6.53 15.11 14.12
CA VAL A 328 -7.77 14.77 13.42
C VAL A 328 -8.87 14.56 14.47
N THR A 329 -9.84 15.48 14.47
CA THR A 329 -10.98 15.50 15.39
C THR A 329 -12.28 15.15 14.68
N ASP A 330 -13.37 14.96 15.44
CA ASP A 330 -14.72 14.73 14.91
C ASP A 330 -15.12 15.83 13.91
N ASP A 331 -14.83 17.11 14.22
CA ASP A 331 -15.13 18.24 13.34
C ASP A 331 -14.32 18.21 12.04
N VAL A 332 -13.07 17.76 12.09
CA VAL A 332 -12.24 17.59 10.88
C VAL A 332 -12.83 16.52 9.99
N VAL A 333 -13.18 15.38 10.58
CA VAL A 333 -13.77 14.25 9.84
C VAL A 333 -15.14 14.63 9.28
N ALA A 334 -16.00 15.27 10.07
CA ALA A 334 -17.32 15.72 9.60
C ALA A 334 -17.22 16.69 8.42
N ARG A 335 -16.27 17.65 8.46
CA ARG A 335 -15.99 18.56 7.33
C ARG A 335 -15.48 17.81 6.09
N ALA A 336 -14.52 16.92 6.26
CA ALA A 336 -13.93 16.16 5.15
C ALA A 336 -14.99 15.29 4.45
N VAL A 337 -15.82 14.59 5.23
CA VAL A 337 -16.93 13.76 4.73
C VAL A 337 -18.00 14.63 4.09
N GLY A 338 -18.46 15.69 4.79
CA GLY A 338 -19.51 16.60 4.33
C GLY A 338 -19.15 17.36 3.06
N ALA A 339 -17.87 17.61 2.81
CA ALA A 339 -17.41 18.26 1.58
C ALA A 339 -17.71 17.42 0.32
N LEU A 340 -17.72 16.10 0.43
CA LEU A 340 -18.01 15.17 -0.66
C LEU A 340 -19.43 14.60 -0.59
N MET A 341 -19.95 14.34 0.62
CA MET A 341 -21.28 13.78 0.87
C MET A 341 -22.02 14.61 1.92
N PRO A 342 -22.68 15.73 1.57
CA PRO A 342 -23.33 16.63 2.53
C PRO A 342 -24.47 15.99 3.34
N SER A 343 -25.08 14.90 2.85
CA SER A 343 -26.11 14.16 3.59
C SER A 343 -25.56 13.23 4.65
N ALA A 344 -24.25 13.03 4.69
CA ALA A 344 -23.63 12.10 5.62
C ALA A 344 -23.53 12.70 7.03
N GLU A 345 -24.16 12.07 7.99
CA GLU A 345 -23.99 12.34 9.41
C GLU A 345 -23.00 11.36 9.99
N VAL A 346 -21.78 11.80 10.31
CA VAL A 346 -20.74 10.94 10.90
C VAL A 346 -21.17 10.48 12.30
N VAL A 347 -21.21 9.18 12.50
CA VAL A 347 -21.52 8.56 13.81
C VAL A 347 -20.26 8.18 14.56
N ARG A 348 -19.30 7.58 13.85
CA ARG A 348 -17.97 7.25 14.35
C ARG A 348 -17.01 7.01 13.21
N TRP A 349 -15.73 6.99 13.52
CA TRP A 349 -14.68 6.83 12.53
C TRP A 349 -13.44 6.17 13.14
N ALA A 350 -12.57 5.67 12.27
CA ALA A 350 -11.28 5.12 12.63
C ALA A 350 -10.27 5.36 11.49
N TRP A 351 -9.02 5.61 11.86
CA TRP A 351 -7.89 5.73 10.94
C TRP A 351 -6.59 5.44 11.66
N HIS A 352 -5.51 5.34 10.92
CA HIS A 352 -4.16 5.28 11.46
C HIS A 352 -3.23 6.16 10.63
N ASP A 353 -2.42 6.98 11.28
CA ASP A 353 -1.40 7.78 10.60
C ASP A 353 -0.14 6.95 10.35
N TRP A 354 -0.08 6.35 9.17
CA TRP A 354 1.06 5.55 8.75
C TRP A 354 2.31 6.39 8.49
N THR A 355 2.18 7.72 8.32
CA THR A 355 3.30 8.62 8.01
C THR A 355 4.14 8.96 9.25
N THR A 356 3.52 8.95 10.41
CA THR A 356 4.17 9.19 11.71
C THR A 356 4.47 7.92 12.50
N ASP A 357 3.97 6.78 12.04
CA ASP A 357 4.25 5.48 12.65
C ASP A 357 5.72 5.10 12.40
N PRO A 358 6.53 4.90 13.48
CA PRO A 358 7.98 4.72 13.37
C PRO A 358 8.39 3.45 12.60
N PHE A 359 7.47 2.50 12.43
CA PHE A 359 7.72 1.25 11.72
C PHE A 359 7.21 1.24 10.29
N THR A 360 6.73 2.40 9.76
CA THR A 360 6.33 2.53 8.37
C THR A 360 6.84 3.81 7.72
N LEU A 361 6.70 4.96 8.37
CA LEU A 361 7.07 6.30 7.88
C LEU A 361 6.49 6.61 6.49
N GLY A 362 5.30 6.07 6.21
CA GLY A 362 4.61 6.21 4.94
C GLY A 362 3.57 5.12 4.69
N THR A 363 2.81 5.29 3.62
CA THR A 363 1.76 4.37 3.16
C THR A 363 2.28 3.37 2.12
N TRP A 364 1.53 3.09 1.05
CA TRP A 364 2.05 2.31 -0.08
C TRP A 364 3.07 3.11 -0.89
N ALA A 365 3.81 2.40 -1.75
CA ALA A 365 4.87 3.02 -2.55
C ALA A 365 4.30 4.14 -3.43
N ALA A 366 5.00 5.26 -3.46
CA ALA A 366 4.78 6.36 -4.37
C ALA A 366 6.13 6.87 -4.87
N THR A 367 6.20 7.16 -6.15
CA THR A 367 7.44 7.58 -6.83
C THR A 367 7.67 9.06 -6.63
N ARG A 368 8.90 9.44 -6.33
CA ARG A 368 9.28 10.85 -6.19
C ARG A 368 9.25 11.56 -7.55
N PRO A 369 8.66 12.76 -7.65
CA PRO A 369 8.72 13.56 -8.87
C PRO A 369 10.17 13.81 -9.29
N GLY A 370 10.46 13.75 -10.59
CA GLY A 370 11.77 13.95 -11.16
C GLY A 370 12.73 12.75 -11.05
N ASP A 371 12.36 11.67 -10.36
CA ASP A 371 13.20 10.48 -10.17
C ASP A 371 13.10 9.51 -11.35
N ARG A 372 13.96 9.68 -12.36
CA ARG A 372 14.03 8.78 -13.53
C ARG A 372 14.53 7.38 -13.18
N ASP A 373 15.38 7.25 -12.17
CA ASP A 373 15.95 5.96 -11.79
C ASP A 373 14.86 5.07 -11.15
N ALA A 374 13.84 5.68 -10.55
CA ALA A 374 12.70 4.97 -10.00
C ALA A 374 11.77 4.37 -11.06
N LEU A 375 11.78 4.85 -12.32
CA LEU A 375 10.93 4.32 -13.40
C LEU A 375 11.28 2.86 -13.75
N ARG A 376 12.54 2.48 -13.58
CA ARG A 376 13.04 1.12 -13.89
C ARG A 376 13.97 0.62 -12.78
N PRO A 377 13.44 0.45 -11.55
CA PRO A 377 14.28 0.03 -10.44
C PRO A 377 14.83 -1.38 -10.72
N PRO A 378 16.13 -1.59 -10.56
CA PRO A 378 16.68 -2.93 -10.69
C PRO A 378 16.14 -3.82 -9.58
N ALA A 379 15.89 -5.09 -9.90
CA ALA A 379 15.42 -6.06 -8.91
C ALA A 379 16.38 -6.16 -7.71
N PRO A 380 15.88 -6.26 -6.47
CA PRO A 380 16.71 -6.48 -5.30
C PRO A 380 17.64 -7.69 -5.49
N ARG A 381 18.92 -7.56 -5.15
CA ARG A 381 19.92 -8.63 -5.22
C ARG A 381 20.52 -8.87 -3.86
N PRO A 382 20.84 -10.13 -3.50
CA PRO A 382 21.61 -10.40 -2.29
C PRO A 382 22.99 -9.73 -2.38
N GLU A 383 23.37 -9.04 -1.33
CA GLU A 383 24.69 -8.45 -1.18
C GLU A 383 25.13 -8.63 0.27
N HIS A 384 26.31 -9.20 0.47
CA HIS A 384 26.83 -9.55 1.80
C HIS A 384 25.84 -10.36 2.69
N GLY A 385 25.05 -11.25 2.06
CA GLY A 385 24.04 -12.04 2.76
C GLY A 385 22.72 -11.29 3.06
N VAL A 386 22.57 -10.03 2.63
CA VAL A 386 21.36 -9.22 2.85
C VAL A 386 20.57 -9.10 1.56
N VAL A 387 19.25 -9.25 1.63
CA VAL A 387 18.32 -9.00 0.52
C VAL A 387 17.10 -8.22 1.00
N VAL A 388 16.64 -7.25 0.21
CA VAL A 388 15.42 -6.47 0.49
C VAL A 388 14.21 -7.18 -0.12
N ALA A 389 13.09 -7.19 0.62
CA ALA A 389 11.78 -7.62 0.15
C ALA A 389 10.70 -6.64 0.64
N GLY A 390 9.59 -6.55 -0.08
CA GLY A 390 8.48 -5.67 0.28
C GLY A 390 7.62 -5.35 -0.93
N SER A 391 6.41 -4.84 -0.71
CA SER A 391 5.55 -4.33 -1.78
C SER A 391 6.19 -3.15 -2.52
N ASP A 392 7.02 -2.35 -1.81
CA ASP A 392 7.67 -1.16 -2.36
C ASP A 392 8.76 -1.49 -3.41
N VAL A 393 9.27 -2.71 -3.38
CA VAL A 393 10.32 -3.21 -4.29
C VAL A 393 9.85 -4.40 -5.12
N ALA A 394 8.54 -4.62 -5.15
CA ALA A 394 7.94 -5.72 -5.89
C ALA A 394 8.06 -5.49 -7.41
N PRO A 395 8.36 -6.54 -8.19
CA PRO A 395 8.49 -6.41 -9.64
C PRO A 395 7.13 -6.26 -10.36
N GLU A 396 6.06 -6.62 -9.68
CA GLU A 396 4.67 -6.57 -10.15
C GLU A 396 3.76 -6.21 -8.98
N ALA A 397 2.62 -5.60 -9.24
CA ALA A 397 1.63 -5.19 -8.23
C ALA A 397 2.28 -4.44 -7.04
N ALA A 398 3.19 -3.49 -7.33
CA ALA A 398 3.86 -2.68 -6.31
C ALA A 398 2.82 -1.95 -5.44
N GLY A 399 3.09 -1.86 -4.14
CA GLY A 399 2.16 -1.27 -3.17
C GLY A 399 1.02 -2.19 -2.71
N TRP A 400 0.78 -3.33 -3.37
CA TRP A 400 -0.27 -4.29 -3.03
C TRP A 400 0.24 -5.45 -2.17
N VAL A 401 -0.68 -6.16 -1.50
CA VAL A 401 -0.37 -7.42 -0.80
C VAL A 401 0.11 -8.49 -1.79
N GLU A 402 -0.43 -8.53 -3.01
CA GLU A 402 0.02 -9.40 -4.11
C GLU A 402 1.50 -9.22 -4.39
N GLY A 403 1.94 -7.96 -4.58
CA GLY A 403 3.35 -7.64 -4.80
C GLY A 403 4.24 -7.96 -3.60
N ALA A 404 3.73 -7.77 -2.37
CA ALA A 404 4.45 -8.16 -1.16
C ALA A 404 4.72 -9.66 -1.15
N LEU A 405 3.72 -10.50 -1.44
CA LEU A 405 3.87 -11.95 -1.54
C LEU A 405 4.86 -12.34 -2.64
N ALA A 406 4.73 -11.76 -3.85
CA ALA A 406 5.66 -12.00 -4.96
C ALA A 406 7.10 -11.64 -4.60
N SER A 407 7.31 -10.52 -3.94
CA SER A 407 8.64 -10.05 -3.50
C SER A 407 9.24 -10.99 -2.44
N GLY A 408 8.43 -11.48 -1.51
CA GLY A 408 8.86 -12.46 -0.51
C GLY A 408 9.30 -13.78 -1.13
N GLU A 409 8.53 -14.32 -2.09
CA GLU A 409 8.90 -15.50 -2.87
C GLU A 409 10.23 -15.29 -3.62
N GLN A 410 10.39 -14.13 -4.24
CA GLN A 410 11.61 -13.82 -4.97
C GLN A 410 12.83 -13.75 -4.05
N ALA A 411 12.70 -13.13 -2.86
CA ALA A 411 13.78 -13.06 -1.87
C ALA A 411 14.18 -14.46 -1.39
N ALA A 412 13.21 -15.32 -1.07
CA ALA A 412 13.47 -16.71 -0.69
C ALA A 412 14.20 -17.47 -1.79
N ARG A 413 13.74 -17.39 -3.05
CA ARG A 413 14.42 -18.03 -4.20
C ARG A 413 15.86 -17.59 -4.35
N LYS A 414 16.17 -16.30 -4.14
CA LYS A 414 17.54 -15.76 -4.23
C LYS A 414 18.45 -16.28 -3.14
N ILE A 415 17.93 -16.47 -1.92
CA ILE A 415 18.70 -17.06 -0.81
C ILE A 415 18.93 -18.56 -1.03
N LEU A 416 17.96 -19.27 -1.60
CA LEU A 416 18.05 -20.70 -1.87
C LEU A 416 18.89 -21.05 -3.11
N ALA A 417 19.10 -20.07 -4.00
CA ALA A 417 19.91 -20.29 -5.20
C ALA A 417 21.36 -20.67 -4.81
N PRO A 418 21.97 -21.65 -5.49
CA PRO A 418 23.38 -21.96 -5.25
C PRO A 418 24.23 -20.70 -5.48
N HIS A 419 25.05 -20.35 -4.50
CA HIS A 419 26.08 -19.34 -4.72
C HIS A 419 27.05 -19.87 -5.77
N HIS A 420 26.92 -19.45 -7.03
CA HIS A 420 28.04 -19.55 -7.95
C HIS A 420 29.12 -18.61 -7.39
N ALA A 421 30.10 -19.18 -6.75
CA ALA A 421 31.33 -18.46 -6.43
C ALA A 421 31.79 -17.81 -7.73
N ALA A 422 31.90 -16.49 -7.75
CA ALA A 422 32.56 -15.81 -8.86
C ALA A 422 33.93 -16.46 -9.03
N PRO A 423 34.38 -16.76 -10.26
CA PRO A 423 35.71 -17.32 -10.46
C PRO A 423 36.68 -16.33 -9.83
N VAL A 424 37.48 -16.82 -8.87
CA VAL A 424 38.62 -16.08 -8.32
C VAL A 424 39.51 -15.84 -9.52
N GLY A 425 39.50 -14.59 -10.03
CA GLY A 425 40.36 -14.18 -11.11
C GLY A 425 41.80 -14.38 -10.67
N GLY A 426 42.52 -15.22 -11.42
CA GLY A 426 43.94 -15.41 -11.28
C GLY A 426 44.73 -14.20 -11.82
#